data_7024bbfe186d531b6292b1eec990b108
#
_entry.id   7024bbfe186d531b6292b1eec990b108
#
_cell.length_a   1.000
_cell.length_b   1.000
_cell.length_c   1.000
_cell.angle_alpha   90.00
_cell.angle_beta   90.00
_cell.angle_gamma   90.00
#
_symmetry.space_group_name_H-M   'P 1'
#
loop_
_entity.id
_entity.type
_entity.pdbx_description
1 polymer ?
#
loop_
_entity_poly.entity_id
_entity_poly.type
_entity_poly.pdbx_seq_one_letter_code
_entity_poly.pdbx_strand_id
1 'polypeptide(L)'
;MNDSIRGPLSNGPTPDMLEVDAPPLHEFRLGDVARLIVVFFVIATSTLNALARRGLRIVGRTVSVKLGRTPSTEPVAGLIDTACNGLIDGFIRLGPTFVKLGQIIASSGALFPDQLVAAARRCLDQVPTFPAEVARATIAEDLGHPIESVFAAFVDEPLSAASIGQVHAVTLHDGREAVVKVQRPGIREQMAGDLRNAARVAWLFEKTPWGKASGAVAIIEDLHSVTFQELNPVREGWQQDRFRSNIWAFGDNTMITAPEVYWDFCGRRTICMERVSGMPMDRFDELAERGLDLQLVVRRGAKVWAEAAMIHGPFHGDMHAGNIWVLDDGRGCFLDFGIMGELSGEWQDLMKDLFYTCAIDLDFSRVVESYRRVGAIPAEFSDDTQLSMFLTNVLGTMLADGFGGVDIGALVTESVKMLKTYNASVPRELVLIAKQLLYIDRYTKHLAADYSITSDPFIIKNVFPEEAAKKAADLGVAMPI
;
A
#
# COMPACT_ATOMS: atom_id res chain seq x y z
N MET A 1 -18.65 20.08 34.82
CA MET A 1 -17.97 19.00 34.08
C MET A 1 -18.91 18.66 32.95
N ASN A 2 -18.60 19.08 31.73
CA ASN A 2 -19.35 18.59 30.56
C ASN A 2 -19.08 17.09 30.46
N ASP A 3 -20.13 16.26 30.55
CA ASP A 3 -20.05 14.89 30.09
C ASP A 3 -19.59 14.97 28.63
N SER A 4 -18.32 14.70 28.38
CA SER A 4 -17.76 14.71 27.03
C SER A 4 -18.54 13.72 26.21
N ILE A 5 -19.19 14.20 25.16
CA ILE A 5 -19.89 13.37 24.19
C ILE A 5 -18.90 12.35 23.67
N ARG A 6 -19.19 11.07 23.86
CA ARG A 6 -18.32 9.98 23.47
C ARG A 6 -18.98 9.17 22.37
N GLY A 7 -18.23 8.85 21.34
CA GLY A 7 -18.66 7.96 20.28
C GLY A 7 -18.75 6.50 20.72
N PRO A 8 -19.27 5.65 19.86
CA PRO A 8 -19.54 4.23 20.18
C PRO A 8 -18.27 3.39 20.45
N LEU A 9 -17.08 3.89 20.09
CA LEU A 9 -15.81 3.18 20.26
C LEU A 9 -14.93 3.75 21.38
N SER A 10 -15.47 4.53 22.31
CA SER A 10 -14.71 5.18 23.39
C SER A 10 -13.95 4.21 24.31
N ASN A 11 -14.34 2.94 24.34
CA ASN A 11 -13.61 1.88 25.06
C ASN A 11 -12.69 1.05 24.16
N GLY A 12 -12.40 1.55 22.94
CA GLY A 12 -11.71 0.82 21.89
C GLY A 12 -12.59 -0.21 21.18
N PRO A 13 -12.09 -0.82 20.10
CA PRO A 13 -12.83 -1.80 19.33
C PRO A 13 -12.90 -3.16 20.05
N THR A 14 -14.01 -3.88 19.86
CA THR A 14 -14.15 -5.27 20.27
C THR A 14 -13.61 -6.22 19.17
N PRO A 15 -13.19 -7.46 19.50
CA PRO A 15 -12.61 -8.39 18.52
C PRO A 15 -13.48 -8.65 17.30
N ASP A 16 -14.79 -8.74 17.46
CA ASP A 16 -15.76 -8.93 16.37
C ASP A 16 -15.78 -7.76 15.38
N MET A 17 -15.45 -6.55 15.81
CA MET A 17 -15.36 -5.38 14.93
C MET A 17 -14.09 -5.39 14.05
N LEU A 18 -13.10 -6.18 14.42
CA LEU A 18 -11.82 -6.30 13.70
C LEU A 18 -11.88 -7.39 12.62
N GLU A 19 -12.90 -8.24 12.66
CA GLU A 19 -13.09 -9.28 11.65
C GLU A 19 -13.45 -8.68 10.28
N VAL A 20 -12.96 -9.34 9.23
CA VAL A 20 -13.26 -8.94 7.85
C VAL A 20 -14.50 -9.68 7.39
N ASP A 21 -15.63 -9.00 7.45
CA ASP A 21 -16.88 -9.49 6.89
C ASP A 21 -16.93 -9.24 5.38
N ALA A 22 -16.41 -10.18 4.59
CA ALA A 22 -16.42 -10.09 3.13
C ALA A 22 -17.64 -10.85 2.57
N PRO A 23 -18.55 -10.18 1.83
CA PRO A 23 -19.70 -10.86 1.24
C PRO A 23 -19.25 -11.88 0.17
N PRO A 24 -19.98 -12.98 -0.04
CA PRO A 24 -19.63 -14.00 -1.00
C PRO A 24 -19.44 -13.45 -2.43
N LEU A 25 -18.30 -13.74 -3.06
CA LEU A 25 -17.96 -13.25 -4.39
C LEU A 25 -18.81 -13.87 -5.50
N HIS A 26 -19.30 -15.11 -5.29
CA HIS A 26 -20.04 -15.87 -6.30
C HIS A 26 -21.58 -15.80 -6.12
N GLU A 27 -22.06 -15.00 -5.19
CA GLU A 27 -23.50 -14.77 -5.00
C GLU A 27 -24.09 -14.06 -6.22
N PHE A 28 -25.29 -14.47 -6.64
CA PHE A 28 -26.03 -13.82 -7.72
C PHE A 28 -27.09 -12.87 -7.16
N ARG A 29 -27.05 -11.61 -7.55
CA ARG A 29 -28.07 -10.61 -7.24
C ARG A 29 -28.56 -9.94 -8.52
N LEU A 30 -29.87 -9.79 -8.69
CA LEU A 30 -30.45 -9.15 -9.88
C LEU A 30 -29.94 -7.71 -10.09
N GLY A 31 -29.69 -6.98 -9.02
CA GLY A 31 -29.12 -5.62 -9.07
C GLY A 31 -27.73 -5.56 -9.72
N ASP A 32 -26.93 -6.63 -9.60
CA ASP A 32 -25.62 -6.70 -10.22
C ASP A 32 -25.68 -6.68 -11.75
N VAL A 33 -26.75 -7.25 -12.35
CA VAL A 33 -26.92 -7.26 -13.81
C VAL A 33 -27.14 -5.84 -14.35
N ALA A 34 -27.98 -5.07 -13.68
CA ALA A 34 -28.19 -3.66 -14.06
C ALA A 34 -26.89 -2.86 -13.96
N ARG A 35 -26.12 -3.08 -12.89
CA ARG A 35 -24.80 -2.45 -12.70
C ARG A 35 -23.80 -2.88 -13.78
N LEU A 36 -23.79 -4.16 -14.17
CA LEU A 36 -22.91 -4.67 -15.24
C LEU A 36 -23.20 -3.96 -16.59
N ILE A 37 -24.47 -3.74 -16.91
CA ILE A 37 -24.87 -2.98 -18.11
C ILE A 37 -24.33 -1.55 -18.04
N VAL A 38 -24.46 -0.87 -16.90
CA VAL A 38 -23.91 0.48 -16.68
C VAL A 38 -22.39 0.48 -16.87
N VAL A 39 -21.69 -0.48 -16.26
CA VAL A 39 -20.23 -0.63 -16.37
C VAL A 39 -19.82 -0.77 -17.85
N PHE A 40 -20.45 -1.68 -18.58
CA PHE A 40 -20.17 -1.87 -20.01
C PHE A 40 -20.41 -0.60 -20.81
N PHE A 41 -21.55 0.07 -20.59
CA PHE A 41 -21.91 1.30 -21.33
C PHE A 41 -20.94 2.44 -21.02
N VAL A 42 -20.55 2.64 -19.77
CA VAL A 42 -19.60 3.70 -19.38
C VAL A 42 -18.21 3.46 -19.98
N ILE A 43 -17.71 2.22 -19.92
CA ILE A 43 -16.41 1.86 -20.52
C ILE A 43 -16.45 2.05 -22.03
N ALA A 44 -17.49 1.51 -22.70
CA ALA A 44 -17.62 1.61 -24.14
C ALA A 44 -17.70 3.08 -24.60
N THR A 45 -18.56 3.88 -23.97
CA THR A 45 -18.72 5.31 -24.34
C THR A 45 -17.46 6.11 -24.05
N SER A 46 -16.77 5.87 -22.95
CA SER A 46 -15.52 6.56 -22.61
C SER A 46 -14.42 6.25 -23.62
N THR A 47 -14.27 4.96 -23.98
CA THR A 47 -13.28 4.52 -24.98
C THR A 47 -13.61 5.06 -26.38
N LEU A 48 -14.87 4.96 -26.81
CA LEU A 48 -15.31 5.49 -28.12
C LEU A 48 -15.11 7.01 -28.19
N ASN A 49 -15.42 7.75 -27.14
CA ASN A 49 -15.20 9.20 -27.08
C ASN A 49 -13.71 9.55 -27.19
N ALA A 50 -12.83 8.80 -26.52
CA ALA A 50 -11.39 9.01 -26.64
C ALA A 50 -10.91 8.78 -28.08
N LEU A 51 -11.35 7.70 -28.72
CA LEU A 51 -11.02 7.37 -30.11
C LEU A 51 -11.60 8.40 -31.10
N ALA A 52 -12.82 8.87 -30.89
CA ALA A 52 -13.45 9.92 -31.72
C ALA A 52 -12.65 11.24 -31.61
N ARG A 53 -12.28 11.68 -30.42
CA ARG A 53 -11.43 12.87 -30.22
C ARG A 53 -10.08 12.75 -30.93
N ARG A 54 -9.48 11.54 -30.88
CA ARG A 54 -8.24 11.25 -31.65
C ARG A 54 -8.48 11.43 -33.15
N GLY A 55 -9.56 10.86 -33.70
CA GLY A 55 -9.95 10.99 -35.11
C GLY A 55 -10.12 12.45 -35.52
N LEU A 56 -10.83 13.23 -34.71
CA LEU A 56 -11.02 14.66 -34.96
C LEU A 56 -9.71 15.45 -34.95
N ARG A 57 -8.77 15.14 -34.04
CA ARG A 57 -7.44 15.78 -34.02
C ARG A 57 -6.64 15.47 -35.27
N ILE A 58 -6.67 14.22 -35.78
CA ILE A 58 -5.98 13.83 -37.02
C ILE A 58 -6.58 14.59 -38.21
N VAL A 59 -7.90 14.61 -38.35
CA VAL A 59 -8.57 15.34 -39.40
C VAL A 59 -8.27 16.84 -39.33
N GLY A 60 -8.39 17.44 -38.14
CA GLY A 60 -8.06 18.85 -37.91
C GLY A 60 -6.64 19.22 -38.33
N ARG A 61 -5.65 18.37 -38.04
CA ARG A 61 -4.27 18.55 -38.48
C ARG A 61 -4.13 18.51 -40.00
N THR A 62 -4.76 17.52 -40.63
CA THR A 62 -4.72 17.38 -42.10
C THR A 62 -5.35 18.59 -42.77
N VAL A 63 -6.47 19.09 -42.23
CA VAL A 63 -7.15 20.30 -42.75
C VAL A 63 -6.30 21.55 -42.54
N SER A 64 -5.68 21.73 -41.34
CA SER A 64 -4.78 22.85 -41.05
C SER A 64 -3.59 22.91 -42.01
N VAL A 65 -2.95 21.78 -42.28
CA VAL A 65 -1.86 21.69 -43.26
C VAL A 65 -2.34 22.06 -44.67
N LYS A 66 -3.51 21.56 -45.10
CA LYS A 66 -4.07 21.90 -46.42
C LYS A 66 -4.45 23.37 -46.56
N LEU A 67 -4.77 24.04 -45.46
CA LEU A 67 -5.10 25.46 -45.40
C LEU A 67 -3.90 26.37 -45.15
N GLY A 68 -2.66 25.83 -45.18
CA GLY A 68 -1.44 26.59 -44.94
C GLY A 68 -1.27 27.14 -43.51
N ARG A 69 -2.01 26.58 -42.55
CA ARG A 69 -1.94 26.95 -41.14
C ARG A 69 -0.98 26.01 -40.42
N THR A 70 -0.23 26.53 -39.46
CA THR A 70 0.63 25.71 -38.56
C THR A 70 -0.23 24.74 -37.77
N PRO A 71 -0.08 23.42 -37.94
CA PRO A 71 -0.83 22.45 -37.13
C PRO A 71 -0.35 22.48 -35.67
N SER A 72 -1.20 22.08 -34.73
CA SER A 72 -0.81 21.86 -33.33
C SER A 72 0.42 20.96 -33.25
N THR A 73 1.41 21.37 -32.47
CA THR A 73 2.67 20.64 -32.26
C THR A 73 2.51 19.43 -31.32
N GLU A 74 1.40 19.32 -30.58
CA GLU A 74 1.18 18.21 -29.68
C GLU A 74 1.11 16.86 -30.41
N PRO A 75 1.88 15.84 -30.00
CA PRO A 75 1.84 14.52 -30.62
C PRO A 75 0.45 13.88 -30.46
N VAL A 76 -0.07 13.27 -31.52
CA VAL A 76 -1.30 12.47 -31.43
C VAL A 76 -0.93 11.09 -30.89
N ALA A 77 -1.47 10.73 -29.73
CA ALA A 77 -1.23 9.44 -29.08
C ALA A 77 -1.57 8.27 -30.02
N GLY A 78 -0.91 7.14 -29.85
CA GLY A 78 -1.18 5.89 -30.54
C GLY A 78 -2.64 5.42 -30.37
N LEU A 79 -3.08 4.50 -31.22
CA LEU A 79 -4.43 3.96 -31.12
C LEU A 79 -4.64 3.19 -29.80
N ILE A 80 -3.67 2.37 -29.43
CA ILE A 80 -3.69 1.56 -28.20
C ILE A 80 -3.65 2.49 -26.97
N ASP A 81 -2.74 3.48 -26.95
CA ASP A 81 -2.66 4.45 -25.85
C ASP A 81 -3.98 5.19 -25.67
N THR A 82 -4.62 5.59 -26.79
CA THR A 82 -5.93 6.28 -26.76
C THR A 82 -7.03 5.37 -26.19
N ALA A 83 -7.03 4.10 -26.58
CA ALA A 83 -7.99 3.12 -26.08
C ALA A 83 -7.79 2.84 -24.58
N CYS A 84 -6.54 2.66 -24.13
CA CYS A 84 -6.19 2.49 -22.71
C CYS A 84 -6.59 3.72 -21.87
N ASN A 85 -6.31 4.93 -22.38
CA ASN A 85 -6.76 6.16 -21.70
C ASN A 85 -8.27 6.24 -21.61
N GLY A 86 -9.02 5.87 -22.67
CA GLY A 86 -10.47 5.84 -22.67
C GLY A 86 -11.05 4.80 -21.69
N LEU A 87 -10.41 3.63 -21.55
CA LEU A 87 -10.76 2.63 -20.55
C LEU A 87 -10.58 3.17 -19.12
N ILE A 88 -9.46 3.81 -18.85
CA ILE A 88 -9.19 4.41 -17.53
C ILE A 88 -10.10 5.60 -17.24
N ASP A 89 -10.46 6.42 -18.23
CA ASP A 89 -11.53 7.42 -18.09
C ASP A 89 -12.84 6.77 -17.64
N GLY A 90 -13.15 5.61 -18.20
CA GLY A 90 -14.28 4.79 -17.78
C GLY A 90 -14.17 4.34 -16.32
N PHE A 91 -13.01 3.88 -15.90
CA PHE A 91 -12.76 3.44 -14.51
C PHE A 91 -12.97 4.58 -13.52
N ILE A 92 -12.37 5.75 -13.78
CA ILE A 92 -12.53 6.93 -12.91
C ILE A 92 -14.02 7.34 -12.82
N ARG A 93 -14.77 7.29 -13.91
CA ARG A 93 -16.22 7.61 -13.93
C ARG A 93 -17.09 6.57 -13.23
N LEU A 94 -16.69 5.30 -13.22
CA LEU A 94 -17.39 4.21 -12.54
C LEU A 94 -17.22 4.24 -11.03
N GLY A 95 -16.16 4.89 -10.57
CA GLY A 95 -15.93 5.16 -9.16
C GLY A 95 -14.98 4.19 -8.46
N PRO A 96 -15.07 4.12 -7.13
CA PRO A 96 -14.02 3.58 -6.25
C PRO A 96 -13.51 2.18 -6.58
N THR A 97 -14.39 1.23 -6.89
CA THR A 97 -14.00 -0.16 -7.22
C THR A 97 -13.08 -0.21 -8.44
N PHE A 98 -13.44 0.54 -9.48
CA PHE A 98 -12.69 0.56 -10.74
C PHE A 98 -11.42 1.41 -10.61
N VAL A 99 -11.44 2.48 -9.81
CA VAL A 99 -10.24 3.23 -9.44
C VAL A 99 -9.24 2.31 -8.75
N LYS A 100 -9.70 1.48 -7.79
CA LYS A 100 -8.84 0.50 -7.11
C LYS A 100 -8.31 -0.58 -8.05
N LEU A 101 -9.12 -1.06 -8.99
CA LEU A 101 -8.64 -1.95 -10.05
C LEU A 101 -7.56 -1.27 -10.90
N GLY A 102 -7.75 0.00 -11.24
CA GLY A 102 -6.75 0.81 -11.94
C GLY A 102 -5.44 0.96 -11.12
N GLN A 103 -5.52 1.15 -9.81
CA GLN A 103 -4.35 1.21 -8.92
C GLN A 103 -3.56 -0.11 -8.91
N ILE A 104 -4.25 -1.26 -8.90
CA ILE A 104 -3.61 -2.58 -9.03
C ILE A 104 -2.91 -2.71 -10.39
N ILE A 105 -3.56 -2.33 -11.49
CA ILE A 105 -2.95 -2.35 -12.82
C ILE A 105 -1.70 -1.45 -12.85
N ALA A 106 -1.77 -0.25 -12.28
CA ALA A 106 -0.64 0.69 -12.21
C ALA A 106 0.56 0.14 -11.43
N SER A 107 0.29 -0.68 -10.41
CA SER A 107 1.31 -1.28 -9.54
C SER A 107 1.86 -2.62 -10.05
N SER A 108 1.24 -3.23 -11.08
CA SER A 108 1.52 -4.59 -11.55
C SER A 108 2.08 -4.60 -12.98
N GLY A 109 3.10 -3.76 -13.26
CA GLY A 109 3.66 -3.54 -14.59
C GLY A 109 4.14 -4.81 -15.32
N ALA A 110 4.49 -5.89 -14.61
CA ALA A 110 4.89 -7.16 -15.21
C ALA A 110 3.71 -7.99 -15.76
N LEU A 111 2.47 -7.67 -15.38
CA LEU A 111 1.27 -8.46 -15.72
C LEU A 111 0.42 -7.82 -16.83
N PHE A 112 0.57 -6.53 -17.06
CA PHE A 112 -0.26 -5.76 -17.98
C PHE A 112 0.59 -5.03 -19.03
N PRO A 113 0.02 -4.74 -20.22
CA PRO A 113 0.71 -3.95 -21.25
C PRO A 113 1.13 -2.57 -20.74
N ASP A 114 2.34 -2.13 -21.10
CA ASP A 114 2.91 -0.83 -20.65
C ASP A 114 1.98 0.35 -20.86
N GLN A 115 1.25 0.38 -21.98
CA GLN A 115 0.30 1.45 -22.30
C GLN A 115 -0.86 1.50 -21.31
N LEU A 116 -1.34 0.34 -20.86
CA LEU A 116 -2.41 0.26 -19.87
C LEU A 116 -1.89 0.66 -18.48
N VAL A 117 -0.69 0.20 -18.10
CA VAL A 117 -0.03 0.58 -16.84
C VAL A 117 0.20 2.10 -16.79
N ALA A 118 0.71 2.68 -17.88
CA ALA A 118 0.92 4.13 -17.98
C ALA A 118 -0.38 4.93 -17.84
N ALA A 119 -1.46 4.49 -18.50
CA ALA A 119 -2.77 5.12 -18.37
C ALA A 119 -3.35 4.97 -16.95
N ALA A 120 -3.19 3.81 -16.32
CA ALA A 120 -3.73 3.46 -15.02
C ALA A 120 -3.12 4.25 -13.85
N ARG A 121 -1.90 4.81 -14.02
CA ARG A 121 -1.28 5.71 -13.02
C ARG A 121 -2.17 6.88 -12.63
N ARG A 122 -3.07 7.32 -13.51
CA ARG A 122 -4.05 8.38 -13.21
C ARG A 122 -5.04 8.00 -12.10
N CYS A 123 -5.25 6.71 -11.86
CA CYS A 123 -6.08 6.23 -10.75
C CYS A 123 -5.41 6.41 -9.38
N LEU A 124 -4.11 6.72 -9.32
CA LEU A 124 -3.41 6.98 -8.06
C LEU A 124 -3.78 8.37 -7.50
N ASP A 125 -4.03 9.35 -8.38
CA ASP A 125 -4.15 10.76 -7.99
C ASP A 125 -5.58 11.33 -8.16
N GLN A 126 -6.46 10.67 -8.92
CA GLN A 126 -7.76 11.22 -9.31
C GLN A 126 -8.92 10.46 -8.67
N VAL A 127 -9.18 10.72 -7.40
CA VAL A 127 -10.34 10.17 -6.70
C VAL A 127 -11.40 11.28 -6.48
N PRO A 128 -12.63 11.13 -6.99
CA PRO A 128 -13.68 12.13 -6.79
C PRO A 128 -14.10 12.25 -5.31
N THR A 129 -14.22 13.48 -4.82
CA THR A 129 -14.82 13.76 -3.51
C THR A 129 -16.33 13.55 -3.54
N PHE A 130 -16.98 13.51 -2.38
CA PHE A 130 -18.43 13.59 -2.22
C PHE A 130 -18.80 14.84 -1.40
N PRO A 131 -20.06 15.34 -1.47
CA PRO A 131 -20.45 16.57 -0.80
C PRO A 131 -20.20 16.58 0.71
N ALA A 132 -19.76 17.70 1.26
CA ALA A 132 -19.46 17.84 2.68
C ALA A 132 -20.68 17.58 3.57
N GLU A 133 -21.88 17.95 3.09
CA GLU A 133 -23.14 17.67 3.80
C GLU A 133 -23.36 16.16 3.99
N VAL A 134 -22.96 15.35 3.00
CA VAL A 134 -23.03 13.88 3.08
C VAL A 134 -21.99 13.36 4.08
N ALA A 135 -20.79 13.94 4.11
CA ALA A 135 -19.77 13.60 5.11
C ALA A 135 -20.26 13.92 6.53
N ARG A 136 -20.78 15.14 6.76
CA ARG A 136 -21.37 15.54 8.04
C ARG A 136 -22.48 14.62 8.51
N ALA A 137 -23.43 14.30 7.62
CA ALA A 137 -24.53 13.41 7.92
C ALA A 137 -24.04 12.00 8.28
N THR A 138 -23.05 11.48 7.54
CA THR A 138 -22.47 10.16 7.79
C THR A 138 -21.77 10.10 9.15
N ILE A 139 -20.99 11.11 9.50
CA ILE A 139 -20.30 11.20 10.79
C ILE A 139 -21.32 11.32 11.93
N ALA A 140 -22.31 12.19 11.79
CA ALA A 140 -23.34 12.40 12.82
C ALA A 140 -24.16 11.11 13.06
N GLU A 141 -24.52 10.40 12.00
CA GLU A 141 -25.21 9.10 12.10
C GLU A 141 -24.34 8.04 12.78
N ASP A 142 -23.06 7.96 12.40
CA ASP A 142 -22.13 6.93 12.89
C ASP A 142 -21.74 7.14 14.36
N LEU A 143 -21.60 8.40 14.77
CA LEU A 143 -21.28 8.77 16.17
C LEU A 143 -22.52 8.92 17.07
N GLY A 144 -23.73 8.95 16.47
CA GLY A 144 -24.99 9.10 17.19
C GLY A 144 -25.26 10.50 17.76
N HIS A 145 -24.51 11.52 17.32
CA HIS A 145 -24.58 12.90 17.82
C HIS A 145 -24.45 13.91 16.68
N PRO A 146 -25.08 15.10 16.79
CA PRO A 146 -24.85 16.19 15.86
C PRO A 146 -23.37 16.58 15.81
N ILE A 147 -22.86 16.88 14.60
CA ILE A 147 -21.43 17.09 14.38
C ILE A 147 -20.89 18.29 15.20
N GLU A 148 -21.70 19.32 15.40
CA GLU A 148 -21.38 20.52 16.17
C GLU A 148 -21.25 20.25 17.67
N SER A 149 -21.85 19.15 18.14
CA SER A 149 -21.68 18.71 19.54
C SER A 149 -20.43 17.84 19.72
N VAL A 150 -19.97 17.17 18.66
CA VAL A 150 -18.77 16.32 18.68
C VAL A 150 -17.51 17.13 18.46
N PHE A 151 -17.51 18.06 17.49
CA PHE A 151 -16.37 18.87 17.11
C PHE A 151 -16.67 20.37 17.30
N ALA A 152 -15.71 21.11 17.83
CA ALA A 152 -15.80 22.56 17.94
C ALA A 152 -15.79 23.24 16.56
N ALA A 153 -15.06 22.65 15.59
CA ALA A 153 -15.04 23.10 14.20
C ALA A 153 -14.90 21.89 13.25
N PHE A 154 -15.50 22.01 12.07
CA PHE A 154 -15.38 21.05 10.98
C PHE A 154 -15.16 21.81 9.67
N VAL A 155 -14.10 21.46 8.93
CA VAL A 155 -13.78 22.08 7.64
C VAL A 155 -14.44 21.30 6.52
N ASP A 156 -15.32 21.93 5.75
CA ASP A 156 -16.09 21.30 4.68
C ASP A 156 -15.23 20.85 3.49
N GLU A 157 -14.18 21.62 3.16
CA GLU A 157 -13.22 21.22 2.13
C GLU A 157 -12.38 20.05 2.62
N PRO A 158 -12.42 18.89 1.97
CA PRO A 158 -11.63 17.73 2.41
C PRO A 158 -10.13 17.98 2.17
N LEU A 159 -9.30 17.56 3.11
CA LEU A 159 -7.84 17.58 3.00
C LEU A 159 -7.37 16.59 1.92
N SER A 160 -8.03 15.45 1.83
CA SER A 160 -7.74 14.42 0.83
C SER A 160 -8.98 13.57 0.54
N ALA A 161 -9.00 12.97 -0.65
CA ALA A 161 -9.97 11.96 -1.03
C ALA A 161 -9.26 10.63 -1.29
N ALA A 162 -9.73 9.56 -0.65
CA ALA A 162 -9.31 8.20 -0.89
C ALA A 162 -10.37 7.42 -1.68
N SER A 163 -10.02 6.26 -2.21
CA SER A 163 -10.95 5.41 -2.97
C SER A 163 -12.23 5.11 -2.21
N ILE A 164 -12.15 4.91 -0.91
CA ILE A 164 -13.27 4.49 -0.05
C ILE A 164 -13.85 5.59 0.83
N GLY A 165 -13.22 6.78 0.91
CA GLY A 165 -13.63 7.84 1.82
C GLY A 165 -12.94 9.17 1.55
N GLN A 166 -13.08 10.09 2.47
CA GLN A 166 -12.35 11.36 2.46
C GLN A 166 -12.00 11.80 3.87
N VAL A 167 -11.02 12.69 3.99
CA VAL A 167 -10.47 13.18 5.25
C VAL A 167 -10.76 14.66 5.39
N HIS A 168 -11.35 15.05 6.52
CA HIS A 168 -11.64 16.44 6.86
C HIS A 168 -10.84 16.89 8.08
N ALA A 169 -10.45 18.18 8.11
CA ALA A 169 -9.89 18.76 9.31
C ALA A 169 -11.00 19.09 10.29
N VAL A 170 -10.74 18.83 11.57
CA VAL A 170 -11.64 19.16 12.68
C VAL A 170 -10.86 19.73 13.85
N THR A 171 -11.52 20.50 14.71
CA THR A 171 -10.98 20.93 15.99
C THR A 171 -11.83 20.33 17.10
N LEU A 172 -11.21 19.67 18.05
CA LEU A 172 -11.89 19.10 19.21
C LEU A 172 -12.28 20.21 20.20
N HIS A 173 -13.24 19.95 21.09
CA HIS A 173 -13.67 20.96 22.09
C HIS A 173 -12.60 21.33 23.13
N ASP A 174 -11.54 20.50 23.25
CA ASP A 174 -10.38 20.79 24.08
C ASP A 174 -9.27 21.60 23.33
N GLY A 175 -9.53 21.98 22.08
CA GLY A 175 -8.65 22.76 21.23
C GLY A 175 -7.62 21.97 20.44
N ARG A 176 -7.57 20.62 20.56
CA ARG A 176 -6.68 19.82 19.73
C ARG A 176 -7.13 19.83 18.27
N GLU A 177 -6.14 19.99 17.37
CA GLU A 177 -6.34 19.80 15.94
C GLU A 177 -6.38 18.31 15.63
N ALA A 178 -7.38 17.89 14.88
CA ALA A 178 -7.58 16.49 14.49
C ALA A 178 -7.99 16.39 13.02
N VAL A 179 -7.99 15.18 12.49
CA VAL A 179 -8.60 14.82 11.22
C VAL A 179 -9.63 13.74 11.43
N VAL A 180 -10.69 13.79 10.64
CA VAL A 180 -11.71 12.75 10.61
C VAL A 180 -11.75 12.14 9.21
N LYS A 181 -11.44 10.84 9.12
CA LYS A 181 -11.59 10.02 7.92
C LYS A 181 -12.98 9.42 7.95
N VAL A 182 -13.79 9.72 6.95
CA VAL A 182 -15.17 9.24 6.83
C VAL A 182 -15.33 8.40 5.59
N GLN A 183 -15.93 7.23 5.75
CA GLN A 183 -16.19 6.30 4.66
C GLN A 183 -17.34 6.80 3.78
N ARG A 184 -17.19 6.63 2.48
CA ARG A 184 -18.24 6.95 1.50
C ARG A 184 -19.50 6.12 1.76
N PRO A 185 -20.69 6.74 1.86
CA PRO A 185 -21.94 5.99 2.06
C PRO A 185 -22.19 4.97 0.95
N GLY A 186 -22.68 3.78 1.32
CA GLY A 186 -23.02 2.71 0.37
C GLY A 186 -21.82 2.08 -0.38
N ILE A 187 -20.59 2.46 -0.03
CA ILE A 187 -19.38 1.98 -0.73
C ILE A 187 -19.22 0.46 -0.63
N ARG A 188 -19.58 -0.13 0.51
CA ARG A 188 -19.46 -1.57 0.75
C ARG A 188 -20.34 -2.38 -0.21
N GLU A 189 -21.61 -2.01 -0.34
CA GLU A 189 -22.58 -2.66 -1.22
C GLU A 189 -22.20 -2.45 -2.69
N GLN A 190 -21.76 -1.24 -3.05
CA GLN A 190 -21.30 -0.93 -4.39
C GLN A 190 -20.09 -1.79 -4.77
N MET A 191 -19.05 -1.83 -3.92
CA MET A 191 -17.86 -2.62 -4.19
C MET A 191 -18.16 -4.12 -4.25
N ALA A 192 -19.02 -4.63 -3.37
CA ALA A 192 -19.45 -6.01 -3.41
C ALA A 192 -20.12 -6.38 -4.76
N GLY A 193 -21.03 -5.54 -5.26
CA GLY A 193 -21.69 -5.74 -6.55
C GLY A 193 -20.71 -5.67 -7.73
N ASP A 194 -19.84 -4.68 -7.73
CA ASP A 194 -18.84 -4.49 -8.79
C ASP A 194 -17.83 -5.65 -8.83
N LEU A 195 -17.36 -6.14 -7.66
CA LEU A 195 -16.43 -7.26 -7.57
C LEU A 195 -17.08 -8.60 -7.97
N ARG A 196 -18.36 -8.85 -7.60
CA ARG A 196 -19.10 -10.01 -8.11
C ARG A 196 -19.23 -9.99 -9.63
N ASN A 197 -19.47 -8.82 -10.22
CA ASN A 197 -19.49 -8.66 -11.68
C ASN A 197 -18.10 -8.87 -12.30
N ALA A 198 -17.06 -8.32 -11.70
CA ALA A 198 -15.68 -8.51 -12.15
C ALA A 198 -15.27 -10.00 -12.11
N ALA A 199 -15.65 -10.74 -11.06
CA ALA A 199 -15.40 -12.17 -10.96
C ALA A 199 -16.09 -12.99 -12.07
N ARG A 200 -17.34 -12.64 -12.40
CA ARG A 200 -18.06 -13.27 -13.53
C ARG A 200 -17.38 -13.02 -14.87
N VAL A 201 -16.95 -11.76 -15.10
CA VAL A 201 -16.23 -11.39 -16.33
C VAL A 201 -14.88 -12.10 -16.38
N ALA A 202 -14.12 -12.14 -15.28
CA ALA A 202 -12.85 -12.84 -15.18
C ALA A 202 -13.02 -14.33 -15.46
N TRP A 203 -14.03 -14.98 -14.88
CA TRP A 203 -14.35 -16.39 -15.12
C TRP A 203 -14.69 -16.67 -16.58
N LEU A 204 -15.49 -15.82 -17.24
CA LEU A 204 -15.78 -15.91 -18.68
C LEU A 204 -14.52 -15.72 -19.52
N PHE A 205 -13.68 -14.77 -19.16
CA PHE A 205 -12.43 -14.47 -19.86
C PHE A 205 -11.47 -15.68 -19.81
N GLU A 206 -11.33 -16.34 -18.67
CA GLU A 206 -10.49 -17.54 -18.53
C GLU A 206 -10.97 -18.75 -19.33
N LYS A 207 -12.23 -18.77 -19.80
CA LYS A 207 -12.70 -19.78 -20.76
C LYS A 207 -12.16 -19.57 -22.17
N THR A 208 -11.65 -18.37 -22.49
CA THR A 208 -11.03 -18.08 -23.78
C THR A 208 -9.60 -18.61 -23.86
N PRO A 209 -9.07 -18.90 -25.06
CA PRO A 209 -7.67 -19.31 -25.22
C PRO A 209 -6.67 -18.29 -24.65
N TRP A 210 -6.99 -17.01 -24.69
CA TRP A 210 -6.13 -15.92 -24.24
C TRP A 210 -6.22 -15.67 -22.73
N GLY A 211 -7.36 -16.01 -22.14
CA GLY A 211 -7.60 -15.85 -20.70
C GLY A 211 -7.09 -17.00 -19.83
N LYS A 212 -6.88 -18.20 -20.40
CA LYS A 212 -6.54 -19.41 -19.64
C LYS A 212 -5.28 -19.28 -18.76
N ALA A 213 -4.30 -18.49 -19.19
CA ALA A 213 -3.05 -18.29 -18.47
C ALA A 213 -2.99 -16.96 -17.71
N SER A 214 -4.10 -16.17 -17.70
CA SER A 214 -4.09 -14.82 -17.14
C SER A 214 -4.15 -14.78 -15.63
N GLY A 215 -4.72 -15.80 -14.98
CA GLY A 215 -5.02 -15.78 -13.53
C GLY A 215 -6.03 -14.69 -13.14
N ALA A 216 -6.91 -14.29 -14.07
CA ALA A 216 -7.83 -13.17 -13.87
C ALA A 216 -8.78 -13.39 -12.69
N VAL A 217 -9.25 -14.63 -12.48
CA VAL A 217 -10.11 -15.00 -11.35
C VAL A 217 -9.35 -14.80 -10.05
N ALA A 218 -8.13 -15.31 -9.93
CA ALA A 218 -7.30 -15.18 -8.74
C ALA A 218 -6.99 -13.69 -8.42
N ILE A 219 -6.75 -12.86 -9.43
CA ILE A 219 -6.55 -11.41 -9.26
C ILE A 219 -7.81 -10.77 -8.65
N ILE A 220 -9.00 -11.14 -9.10
CA ILE A 220 -10.25 -10.58 -8.56
C ILE A 220 -10.54 -11.10 -7.15
N GLU A 221 -10.22 -12.36 -6.84
CA GLU A 221 -10.35 -12.92 -5.50
C GLU A 221 -9.41 -12.20 -4.51
N ASP A 222 -8.17 -11.94 -4.91
CA ASP A 222 -7.22 -11.19 -4.11
C ASP A 222 -7.68 -9.72 -3.94
N LEU A 223 -8.12 -9.07 -5.01
CA LEU A 223 -8.71 -7.73 -4.96
C LEU A 223 -9.91 -7.67 -4.01
N HIS A 224 -10.78 -8.68 -4.02
CA HIS A 224 -11.93 -8.77 -3.13
C HIS A 224 -11.47 -8.85 -1.67
N SER A 225 -10.55 -9.74 -1.35
CA SER A 225 -10.00 -9.89 0.00
C SER A 225 -9.39 -8.57 0.52
N VAL A 226 -8.51 -7.96 -0.27
CA VAL A 226 -7.85 -6.68 0.09
C VAL A 226 -8.87 -5.56 0.26
N THR A 227 -9.83 -5.46 -0.66
CA THR A 227 -10.84 -4.40 -0.61
C THR A 227 -11.68 -4.44 0.66
N PHE A 228 -12.13 -5.64 1.09
CA PHE A 228 -12.95 -5.76 2.29
C PHE A 228 -12.16 -5.60 3.59
N GLN A 229 -10.84 -5.85 3.56
CA GLN A 229 -9.95 -5.46 4.67
C GLN A 229 -9.87 -3.95 4.83
N GLU A 230 -9.71 -3.20 3.75
CA GLU A 230 -9.65 -1.73 3.76
C GLU A 230 -11.01 -1.08 4.06
N LEU A 231 -12.12 -1.75 3.75
CA LEU A 231 -13.48 -1.27 4.06
C LEU A 231 -13.84 -1.37 5.56
N ASN A 232 -12.89 -1.66 6.42
CA ASN A 232 -13.07 -1.68 7.87
C ASN A 232 -12.23 -0.58 8.53
N PRO A 233 -12.77 0.65 8.72
CA PRO A 233 -12.04 1.74 9.35
C PRO A 233 -11.62 1.42 10.80
N VAL A 234 -12.44 0.67 11.52
CA VAL A 234 -12.14 0.28 12.91
C VAL A 234 -10.87 -0.55 12.98
N ARG A 235 -10.72 -1.49 12.02
CA ARG A 235 -9.50 -2.29 11.91
C ARG A 235 -8.30 -1.42 11.53
N GLU A 236 -8.45 -0.47 10.62
CA GLU A 236 -7.39 0.47 10.26
C GLU A 236 -6.89 1.25 11.48
N GLY A 237 -7.80 1.87 12.24
CA GLY A 237 -7.45 2.60 13.47
C GLY A 237 -6.79 1.70 14.52
N TRP A 238 -7.26 0.46 14.68
CA TRP A 238 -6.66 -0.51 15.59
C TRP A 238 -5.25 -0.91 15.17
N GLN A 239 -5.02 -1.14 13.90
CA GLN A 239 -3.69 -1.44 13.36
C GLN A 239 -2.73 -0.27 13.56
N GLN A 240 -3.19 0.97 13.34
CA GLN A 240 -2.44 2.20 13.57
C GLN A 240 -2.01 2.32 15.05
N ASP A 241 -2.95 2.14 15.97
CA ASP A 241 -2.69 2.24 17.41
C ASP A 241 -1.75 1.13 17.90
N ARG A 242 -1.95 -0.10 17.43
CA ARG A 242 -1.08 -1.24 17.69
C ARG A 242 0.34 -1.01 17.16
N PHE A 243 0.48 -0.53 15.92
CA PHE A 243 1.78 -0.22 15.33
C PHE A 243 2.50 0.85 16.16
N ARG A 244 1.84 1.97 16.47
CA ARG A 244 2.38 3.06 17.28
C ARG A 244 2.84 2.57 18.65
N SER A 245 2.03 1.79 19.35
CA SER A 245 2.35 1.24 20.65
C SER A 245 3.55 0.29 20.61
N ASN A 246 3.61 -0.59 19.61
CA ASN A 246 4.68 -1.58 19.47
C ASN A 246 6.03 -0.93 19.17
N ILE A 247 6.09 0.05 18.25
CA ILE A 247 7.36 0.73 17.93
C ILE A 247 7.90 1.52 19.13
N TRP A 248 7.03 2.09 19.97
CA TRP A 248 7.45 2.85 21.14
C TRP A 248 7.85 1.98 22.32
N ALA A 249 7.37 0.73 22.37
CA ALA A 249 7.78 -0.23 23.40
C ALA A 249 9.29 -0.56 23.37
N PHE A 250 9.97 -0.36 22.21
CA PHE A 250 11.42 -0.52 22.08
C PHE A 250 12.26 0.61 22.73
N GLY A 251 11.63 1.73 23.08
CA GLY A 251 12.27 2.85 23.80
C GLY A 251 13.21 3.73 22.97
N ASP A 252 13.81 3.21 21.90
CA ASP A 252 14.74 3.91 21.01
C ASP A 252 14.11 4.38 19.70
N ASN A 253 12.79 4.21 19.53
CA ASN A 253 12.04 4.54 18.31
C ASN A 253 11.21 5.84 18.41
N THR A 254 11.50 6.71 19.37
CA THR A 254 10.72 7.92 19.66
C THR A 254 10.64 8.92 18.50
N MET A 255 11.59 8.84 17.56
CA MET A 255 11.64 9.69 16.36
C MET A 255 10.85 9.15 15.17
N ILE A 256 10.15 8.04 15.35
CA ILE A 256 9.19 7.50 14.39
C ILE A 256 7.83 7.37 15.08
N THR A 257 6.76 7.73 14.39
CA THR A 257 5.42 7.74 14.96
C THR A 257 4.34 7.36 13.93
N ALA A 258 3.13 7.23 14.43
CA ALA A 258 1.88 7.26 13.68
C ALA A 258 0.92 8.22 14.41
N PRO A 259 -0.07 8.82 13.75
CA PRO A 259 -1.05 9.68 14.40
C PRO A 259 -1.77 8.96 15.54
N GLU A 260 -2.03 9.63 16.63
CA GLU A 260 -2.83 9.09 17.72
C GLU A 260 -4.29 8.91 17.29
N VAL A 261 -4.88 7.76 17.55
CA VAL A 261 -6.31 7.52 17.30
C VAL A 261 -7.12 8.01 18.49
N TYR A 262 -8.08 8.86 18.23
CA TYR A 262 -8.98 9.39 19.27
C TYR A 262 -10.28 8.57 19.31
N TRP A 263 -10.22 7.42 19.97
CA TRP A 263 -11.32 6.44 20.02
C TRP A 263 -12.65 7.00 20.52
N ASP A 264 -12.62 8.01 21.38
CA ASP A 264 -13.82 8.74 21.84
C ASP A 264 -14.61 9.38 20.69
N PHE A 265 -13.97 9.61 19.53
CA PHE A 265 -14.55 10.24 18.34
C PHE A 265 -14.55 9.31 17.12
N CYS A 266 -14.49 7.99 17.36
CA CYS A 266 -14.52 6.97 16.31
C CYS A 266 -15.84 6.20 16.29
N GLY A 267 -16.25 5.79 15.09
CA GLY A 267 -17.40 4.93 14.83
C GLY A 267 -17.06 3.82 13.83
N ARG A 268 -18.07 3.11 13.34
CA ARG A 268 -17.86 2.00 12.38
C ARG A 268 -17.44 2.47 10.98
N ARG A 269 -17.75 3.73 10.64
CA ARG A 269 -17.48 4.35 9.34
C ARG A 269 -16.56 5.58 9.44
N THR A 270 -16.15 5.91 10.66
CA THR A 270 -15.44 7.15 10.98
C THR A 270 -14.25 6.86 11.87
N ILE A 271 -13.06 7.33 11.48
CA ILE A 271 -11.87 7.35 12.34
C ILE A 271 -11.49 8.81 12.59
N CYS A 272 -11.35 9.19 13.87
CA CYS A 272 -10.77 10.48 14.27
C CYS A 272 -9.36 10.24 14.79
N MET A 273 -8.41 11.03 14.33
CA MET A 273 -7.01 10.91 14.72
C MET A 273 -6.30 12.26 14.76
N GLU A 274 -5.13 12.27 15.35
CA GLU A 274 -4.22 13.41 15.41
C GLU A 274 -3.99 14.01 14.02
N ARG A 275 -4.10 15.33 13.90
CA ARG A 275 -3.67 16.06 12.71
C ARG A 275 -2.17 16.30 12.79
N VAL A 276 -1.42 15.65 11.94
CA VAL A 276 0.02 15.84 11.84
C VAL A 276 0.36 16.95 10.84
N SER A 277 1.44 17.67 11.09
CA SER A 277 1.99 18.69 10.19
C SER A 277 3.36 18.26 9.69
N GLY A 278 3.54 18.29 8.37
CA GLY A 278 4.75 17.83 7.71
C GLY A 278 4.56 17.72 6.21
N MET A 279 5.44 16.99 5.55
CA MET A 279 5.35 16.75 4.11
C MET A 279 5.75 15.33 3.71
N PRO A 280 5.26 14.86 2.55
CA PRO A 280 5.63 13.56 2.01
C PRO A 280 7.14 13.38 1.80
N MET A 281 7.62 12.16 2.02
CA MET A 281 9.04 11.80 1.95
C MET A 281 9.67 12.00 0.55
N ASP A 282 8.90 12.05 -0.52
CA ASP A 282 9.42 12.23 -1.89
C ASP A 282 9.58 13.69 -2.32
N ARG A 283 9.26 14.63 -1.46
CA ARG A 283 9.58 16.05 -1.66
C ARG A 283 11.02 16.35 -1.24
N PHE A 284 11.97 15.64 -1.87
CA PHE A 284 13.36 15.62 -1.45
C PHE A 284 14.00 17.03 -1.37
N ASP A 285 13.78 17.87 -2.38
CA ASP A 285 14.34 19.24 -2.43
C ASP A 285 13.78 20.12 -1.32
N GLU A 286 12.45 20.11 -1.13
CA GLU A 286 11.78 20.90 -0.10
C GLU A 286 12.17 20.45 1.33
N LEU A 287 12.35 19.12 1.51
CA LEU A 287 12.81 18.57 2.79
C LEU A 287 14.26 18.95 3.08
N ALA A 288 15.12 18.95 2.07
CA ALA A 288 16.53 19.37 2.20
C ALA A 288 16.64 20.85 2.61
N GLU A 289 15.79 21.72 2.04
CA GLU A 289 15.75 23.16 2.39
C GLU A 289 15.38 23.42 3.86
N ARG A 290 14.69 22.47 4.51
CA ARG A 290 14.33 22.59 5.95
C ARG A 290 15.50 22.30 6.90
N GLY A 291 16.65 21.85 6.40
CA GLY A 291 17.83 21.53 7.20
C GLY A 291 17.66 20.30 8.10
N LEU A 292 16.74 19.41 7.76
CA LEU A 292 16.51 18.14 8.46
C LEU A 292 17.54 17.10 8.05
N ASP A 293 17.97 16.27 9.00
CA ASP A 293 18.82 15.11 8.70
C ASP A 293 17.97 13.96 8.10
N LEU A 294 17.75 14.03 6.79
CA LEU A 294 16.92 13.08 6.06
C LEU A 294 17.54 11.68 6.02
N GLN A 295 18.87 11.58 6.03
CA GLN A 295 19.56 10.30 6.14
C GLN A 295 19.17 9.58 7.43
N LEU A 296 19.15 10.32 8.54
CA LEU A 296 18.76 9.78 9.83
C LEU A 296 17.28 9.40 9.89
N VAL A 297 16.41 10.18 9.26
CA VAL A 297 14.96 9.86 9.18
C VAL A 297 14.74 8.54 8.41
N VAL A 298 15.39 8.38 7.24
CA VAL A 298 15.31 7.14 6.43
C VAL A 298 15.83 5.94 7.22
N ARG A 299 16.99 6.06 7.87
CA ARG A 299 17.57 4.99 8.67
C ARG A 299 16.65 4.56 9.81
N ARG A 300 16.08 5.51 10.54
CA ARG A 300 15.12 5.24 11.63
C ARG A 300 13.85 4.58 11.11
N GLY A 301 13.31 5.06 10.00
CA GLY A 301 12.12 4.47 9.36
C GLY A 301 12.36 3.03 8.90
N ALA A 302 13.49 2.77 8.24
CA ALA A 302 13.89 1.43 7.80
C ALA A 302 14.10 0.48 8.98
N LYS A 303 14.75 0.96 10.06
CA LYS A 303 14.92 0.21 11.30
C LYS A 303 13.58 -0.20 11.90
N VAL A 304 12.68 0.75 12.13
CA VAL A 304 11.35 0.50 12.72
C VAL A 304 10.56 -0.48 11.88
N TRP A 305 10.60 -0.35 10.57
CA TRP A 305 9.92 -1.26 9.68
C TRP A 305 10.51 -2.69 9.74
N ALA A 306 11.84 -2.82 9.77
CA ALA A 306 12.51 -4.11 9.89
C ALA A 306 12.19 -4.80 11.23
N GLU A 307 12.17 -4.06 12.33
CA GLU A 307 11.77 -4.56 13.65
C GLU A 307 10.30 -5.01 13.64
N ALA A 308 9.41 -4.23 13.04
CA ALA A 308 8.00 -4.61 12.90
C ALA A 308 7.84 -5.90 12.09
N ALA A 309 8.59 -6.07 11.00
CA ALA A 309 8.54 -7.28 10.18
C ALA A 309 9.10 -8.51 10.88
N MET A 310 10.19 -8.37 11.66
CA MET A 310 10.94 -9.49 12.22
C MET A 310 10.68 -9.77 13.70
N ILE A 311 10.14 -8.82 14.46
CA ILE A 311 10.04 -8.95 15.92
C ILE A 311 8.62 -8.86 16.42
N HIS A 312 7.96 -7.69 16.26
CA HIS A 312 6.77 -7.39 17.05
C HIS A 312 5.46 -7.29 16.24
N GLY A 313 5.54 -7.26 14.90
CA GLY A 313 4.34 -7.05 14.06
C GLY A 313 3.43 -5.92 14.57
N PRO A 314 2.42 -5.56 13.81
CA PRO A 314 2.38 -5.69 12.36
C PRO A 314 3.36 -4.72 11.68
N PHE A 315 3.79 -5.01 10.45
CA PHE A 315 4.57 -4.08 9.65
C PHE A 315 3.70 -3.34 8.62
N HIS A 316 4.08 -2.12 8.28
CA HIS A 316 3.38 -1.33 7.27
C HIS A 316 3.61 -1.91 5.86
N GLY A 317 2.52 -2.22 5.17
CA GLY A 317 2.52 -2.90 3.86
C GLY A 317 2.39 -1.99 2.65
N ASP A 318 2.41 -0.65 2.83
CA ASP A 318 2.25 0.32 1.73
C ASP A 318 3.01 1.63 1.97
N MET A 319 4.34 1.56 2.00
CA MET A 319 5.22 2.69 2.29
C MET A 319 5.49 3.60 1.08
N HIS A 320 4.48 3.86 0.25
CA HIS A 320 4.64 4.89 -0.78
C HIS A 320 4.76 6.29 -0.13
N ALA A 321 5.30 7.25 -0.89
CA ALA A 321 5.62 8.57 -0.34
C ALA A 321 4.42 9.31 0.27
N GLY A 322 3.21 9.07 -0.23
CA GLY A 322 1.99 9.64 0.35
C GLY A 322 1.71 9.16 1.77
N ASN A 323 2.23 7.98 2.16
CA ASN A 323 2.03 7.36 3.47
C ASN A 323 3.23 7.51 4.42
N ILE A 324 4.35 8.05 3.94
CA ILE A 324 5.53 8.34 4.78
C ILE A 324 5.79 9.83 4.74
N TRP A 325 5.63 10.47 5.89
CA TRP A 325 5.83 11.91 6.04
C TRP A 325 7.00 12.21 6.95
N VAL A 326 7.66 13.33 6.70
CA VAL A 326 8.58 13.96 7.64
C VAL A 326 7.83 15.12 8.29
N LEU A 327 7.67 15.05 9.61
CA LEU A 327 6.97 16.06 10.38
C LEU A 327 7.83 17.32 10.55
N ASP A 328 7.17 18.45 10.89
CA ASP A 328 7.85 19.71 11.11
C ASP A 328 8.84 19.69 12.28
N ASP A 329 8.68 18.73 13.21
CA ASP A 329 9.60 18.48 14.34
C ASP A 329 10.74 17.49 14.00
N GLY A 330 10.83 17.02 12.76
CA GLY A 330 11.85 16.11 12.26
C GLY A 330 11.57 14.63 12.52
N ARG A 331 10.43 14.27 13.10
CA ARG A 331 10.02 12.87 13.21
C ARG A 331 9.56 12.31 11.87
N GLY A 332 9.83 11.02 11.64
CA GLY A 332 9.16 10.26 10.58
C GLY A 332 7.77 9.80 11.05
N CYS A 333 6.77 9.90 10.18
CA CYS A 333 5.39 9.52 10.48
C CYS A 333 4.83 8.59 9.41
N PHE A 334 4.31 7.44 9.84
CA PHE A 334 3.56 6.53 8.98
C PHE A 334 2.09 6.89 8.99
N LEU A 335 1.48 6.92 7.81
CA LEU A 335 0.06 7.22 7.59
C LEU A 335 -0.61 6.08 6.83
N ASP A 336 -1.94 6.00 6.90
CA ASP A 336 -2.79 5.02 6.21
C ASP A 336 -2.44 3.55 6.51
N PHE A 337 -3.09 2.99 7.52
CA PHE A 337 -2.88 1.64 8.02
C PHE A 337 -3.85 0.60 7.44
N GLY A 338 -4.43 0.89 6.27
CA GLY A 338 -5.33 -0.02 5.56
C GLY A 338 -4.66 -1.31 5.07
N ILE A 339 -3.36 -1.25 4.75
CA ILE A 339 -2.58 -2.42 4.30
C ILE A 339 -1.46 -2.69 5.30
N MET A 340 -1.67 -3.67 6.16
CA MET A 340 -0.69 -4.13 7.13
C MET A 340 -0.36 -5.60 6.89
N GLY A 341 0.86 -6.00 7.19
CA GLY A 341 1.31 -7.39 7.18
C GLY A 341 1.75 -7.86 8.56
N GLU A 342 1.58 -9.13 8.84
CA GLU A 342 2.08 -9.77 10.06
C GLU A 342 2.54 -11.17 9.70
N LEU A 343 3.83 -11.45 9.90
CA LEU A 343 4.36 -12.78 9.66
C LEU A 343 3.99 -13.70 10.81
N SER A 344 3.55 -14.91 10.48
CA SER A 344 3.39 -16.00 11.44
C SER A 344 4.75 -16.63 11.78
N GLY A 345 4.83 -17.38 12.90
CA GLY A 345 6.07 -17.90 13.48
C GLY A 345 7.12 -18.37 12.47
N GLU A 346 6.85 -19.40 11.66
CA GLU A 346 7.84 -19.95 10.71
C GLU A 346 8.23 -18.97 9.60
N TRP A 347 7.32 -18.13 9.15
CA TRP A 347 7.61 -17.09 8.15
C TRP A 347 8.40 -15.93 8.75
N GLN A 348 8.17 -15.60 10.01
CA GLN A 348 8.97 -14.63 10.75
C GLN A 348 10.40 -15.16 10.98
N ASP A 349 10.53 -16.44 11.29
CA ASP A 349 11.83 -17.11 11.42
C ASP A 349 12.58 -17.13 10.09
N LEU A 350 11.90 -17.42 8.96
CA LEU A 350 12.50 -17.32 7.63
C LEU A 350 13.04 -15.91 7.37
N MET A 351 12.30 -14.87 7.71
CA MET A 351 12.77 -13.49 7.54
C MET A 351 14.00 -13.18 8.42
N LYS A 352 14.00 -13.66 9.66
CA LYS A 352 15.17 -13.54 10.54
C LYS A 352 16.37 -14.30 9.99
N ASP A 353 16.18 -15.53 9.53
CA ASP A 353 17.24 -16.36 8.94
C ASP A 353 17.82 -15.73 7.68
N LEU A 354 16.97 -15.17 6.82
CA LEU A 354 17.41 -14.43 5.65
C LEU A 354 18.22 -13.19 6.03
N PHE A 355 17.72 -12.40 6.98
CA PHE A 355 18.41 -11.20 7.44
C PHE A 355 19.72 -11.57 8.16
N TYR A 356 19.73 -12.61 8.99
CA TYR A 356 20.93 -13.13 9.67
C TYR A 356 21.99 -13.53 8.65
N THR A 357 21.61 -14.33 7.66
CA THR A 357 22.51 -14.76 6.59
C THR A 357 23.11 -13.57 5.86
N CYS A 358 22.31 -12.57 5.51
CA CYS A 358 22.78 -11.38 4.82
C CYS A 358 23.69 -10.48 5.71
N ALA A 359 23.39 -10.40 7.01
CA ALA A 359 24.06 -9.46 7.93
C ALA A 359 25.27 -10.06 8.63
N ILE A 360 25.33 -11.39 8.84
CA ILE A 360 26.26 -12.01 9.78
C ILE A 360 27.22 -13.01 9.11
N ASP A 361 26.72 -14.07 8.45
CA ASP A 361 27.55 -15.22 8.06
C ASP A 361 27.58 -15.58 6.57
N LEU A 362 26.68 -15.08 5.76
CA LEU A 362 26.53 -15.41 4.33
C LEU A 362 26.29 -16.91 4.06
N ASP A 363 25.81 -17.66 5.06
CA ASP A 363 25.48 -19.08 4.92
C ASP A 363 24.02 -19.28 4.50
N PHE A 364 23.77 -19.37 3.19
CA PHE A 364 22.44 -19.54 2.62
C PHE A 364 21.84 -20.94 2.85
N SER A 365 22.57 -21.91 3.40
CA SER A 365 22.01 -23.22 3.73
C SER A 365 20.89 -23.12 4.77
N ARG A 366 21.03 -22.20 5.72
CA ARG A 366 19.98 -21.87 6.71
C ARG A 366 18.68 -21.38 6.05
N VAL A 367 18.81 -20.53 5.05
CA VAL A 367 17.64 -19.99 4.30
C VAL A 367 16.92 -21.11 3.53
N VAL A 368 17.68 -22.04 2.93
CA VAL A 368 17.11 -23.22 2.24
C VAL A 368 16.30 -24.09 3.20
N GLU A 369 16.82 -24.34 4.40
CA GLU A 369 16.12 -25.10 5.43
C GLU A 369 14.84 -24.39 5.90
N SER A 370 14.89 -23.08 6.08
CA SER A 370 13.71 -22.29 6.45
C SER A 370 12.65 -22.28 5.35
N TYR A 371 13.05 -22.19 4.06
CA TYR A 371 12.13 -22.37 2.93
C TYR A 371 11.45 -23.74 2.91
N ARG A 372 12.14 -24.79 3.33
CA ARG A 372 11.53 -26.12 3.47
C ARG A 372 10.53 -26.17 4.61
N ARG A 373 10.88 -25.60 5.75
CA ARG A 373 10.02 -25.55 6.94
C ARG A 373 8.67 -24.93 6.63
N VAL A 374 8.67 -23.84 5.89
CA VAL A 374 7.42 -23.15 5.47
C VAL A 374 6.74 -23.81 4.26
N GLY A 375 7.26 -24.93 3.75
CA GLY A 375 6.68 -25.65 2.60
C GLY A 375 6.84 -24.94 1.26
N ALA A 376 7.74 -23.97 1.17
CA ALA A 376 7.99 -23.24 -0.08
C ALA A 376 8.89 -24.02 -1.06
N ILE A 377 9.61 -25.02 -0.58
CA ILE A 377 10.41 -25.95 -1.40
C ILE A 377 9.80 -27.34 -1.26
N PRO A 378 9.44 -28.03 -2.37
CA PRO A 378 8.95 -29.41 -2.31
C PRO A 378 9.98 -30.34 -1.65
N ALA A 379 9.50 -31.28 -0.82
CA ALA A 379 10.37 -32.25 -0.11
C ALA A 379 11.19 -33.14 -1.05
N GLU A 380 10.76 -33.26 -2.29
CA GLU A 380 11.41 -34.09 -3.35
C GLU A 380 12.64 -33.39 -3.95
N PHE A 381 12.85 -32.10 -3.65
CA PHE A 381 14.00 -31.35 -4.12
C PHE A 381 15.20 -31.65 -3.20
N SER A 382 16.00 -32.64 -3.63
CA SER A 382 17.08 -33.23 -2.77
C SER A 382 18.43 -32.53 -2.88
N ASP A 383 18.59 -31.53 -3.76
CA ASP A 383 19.88 -30.85 -3.99
C ASP A 383 19.96 -29.48 -3.34
N ASP A 384 20.16 -29.50 -2.02
CA ASP A 384 20.37 -28.31 -1.20
C ASP A 384 21.58 -27.49 -1.63
N THR A 385 22.59 -28.17 -2.18
CA THR A 385 23.83 -27.53 -2.58
C THR A 385 23.59 -26.62 -3.80
N GLN A 386 22.84 -27.08 -4.80
CA GLN A 386 22.53 -26.24 -5.97
C GLN A 386 21.66 -25.04 -5.62
N LEU A 387 20.66 -25.21 -4.75
CA LEU A 387 19.80 -24.13 -4.31
C LEU A 387 20.55 -23.11 -3.43
N SER A 388 21.38 -23.59 -2.52
CA SER A 388 22.25 -22.73 -1.70
C SER A 388 23.25 -21.96 -2.57
N MET A 389 23.86 -22.60 -3.57
CA MET A 389 24.75 -21.94 -4.52
C MET A 389 24.02 -20.91 -5.38
N PHE A 390 22.79 -21.21 -5.81
CA PHE A 390 21.97 -20.25 -6.56
C PHE A 390 21.65 -19.03 -5.70
N LEU A 391 21.18 -19.21 -4.47
CA LEU A 391 20.91 -18.13 -3.54
C LEU A 391 22.18 -17.32 -3.21
N THR A 392 23.32 -17.98 -3.01
CA THR A 392 24.61 -17.33 -2.79
C THR A 392 25.02 -16.49 -4.00
N ASN A 393 24.84 -16.99 -5.22
CA ASN A 393 25.18 -16.25 -6.42
C ASN A 393 24.24 -15.05 -6.65
N VAL A 394 22.95 -15.21 -6.41
CA VAL A 394 21.96 -14.14 -6.61
C VAL A 394 22.02 -13.11 -5.49
N LEU A 395 22.01 -13.55 -4.23
CA LEU A 395 22.00 -12.66 -3.07
C LEU A 395 23.41 -12.20 -2.66
N GLY A 396 24.44 -13.03 -2.88
CA GLY A 396 25.82 -12.69 -2.54
C GLY A 396 26.41 -11.58 -3.41
N THR A 397 26.08 -11.53 -4.70
CA THR A 397 26.42 -10.38 -5.58
C THR A 397 25.73 -9.11 -5.13
N MET A 398 24.49 -9.22 -4.67
CA MET A 398 23.73 -8.09 -4.12
C MET A 398 24.37 -7.51 -2.87
N LEU A 399 24.91 -8.36 -2.01
CA LEU A 399 25.50 -7.97 -0.74
C LEU A 399 26.93 -7.42 -0.92
N ALA A 400 27.67 -7.91 -1.91
CA ALA A 400 29.02 -7.44 -2.21
C ALA A 400 29.06 -5.99 -2.72
N ASP A 401 28.04 -5.58 -3.49
CA ASP A 401 27.93 -4.21 -4.04
C ASP A 401 27.12 -3.27 -3.14
N GLY A 402 26.65 -3.76 -1.98
CA GLY A 402 25.64 -3.08 -1.15
C GLY A 402 24.28 -3.07 -1.84
N PHE A 403 23.21 -2.78 -1.10
CA PHE A 403 21.85 -2.68 -1.69
C PHE A 403 21.73 -1.60 -2.78
N GLY A 404 22.70 -0.70 -2.90
CA GLY A 404 22.72 0.39 -3.87
C GLY A 404 22.97 0.00 -5.34
N GLY A 405 23.46 -1.20 -5.62
CA GLY A 405 23.78 -1.69 -6.98
C GLY A 405 22.79 -2.69 -7.55
N VAL A 406 21.83 -3.18 -6.76
CA VAL A 406 20.95 -4.26 -7.16
C VAL A 406 19.57 -3.76 -7.57
N ASP A 407 19.11 -4.24 -8.71
CA ASP A 407 17.71 -4.17 -9.09
C ASP A 407 16.89 -5.17 -8.25
N ILE A 408 16.42 -4.69 -7.06
CA ILE A 408 15.58 -5.48 -6.15
C ILE A 408 14.29 -5.92 -6.87
N GLY A 409 13.81 -5.13 -7.86
CA GLY A 409 12.66 -5.52 -8.69
C GLY A 409 12.96 -6.77 -9.53
N ALA A 410 14.14 -6.82 -10.14
CA ALA A 410 14.60 -8.02 -10.86
C ALA A 410 14.73 -9.22 -9.93
N LEU A 411 15.30 -9.03 -8.73
CA LEU A 411 15.44 -10.11 -7.74
C LEU A 411 14.09 -10.67 -7.29
N VAL A 412 13.16 -9.80 -6.91
CA VAL A 412 11.80 -10.22 -6.51
C VAL A 412 11.13 -10.96 -7.66
N THR A 413 11.27 -10.46 -8.89
CA THR A 413 10.70 -11.09 -10.07
C THR A 413 11.29 -12.47 -10.30
N GLU A 414 12.61 -12.64 -10.20
CA GLU A 414 13.28 -13.94 -10.35
C GLU A 414 12.95 -14.88 -9.20
N SER A 415 12.87 -14.40 -7.96
CA SER A 415 12.44 -15.20 -6.81
C SER A 415 11.00 -15.69 -6.97
N VAL A 416 10.09 -14.85 -7.40
CA VAL A 416 8.69 -15.22 -7.67
C VAL A 416 8.60 -16.22 -8.84
N LYS A 417 9.39 -16.05 -9.91
CA LYS A 417 9.45 -17.00 -11.01
C LYS A 417 9.98 -18.36 -10.54
N MET A 418 11.04 -18.36 -9.74
CA MET A 418 11.60 -19.57 -9.17
C MET A 418 10.57 -20.31 -8.32
N LEU A 419 9.91 -19.63 -7.39
CA LEU A 419 8.87 -20.21 -6.55
C LEU A 419 7.70 -20.76 -7.37
N LYS A 420 7.25 -20.07 -8.41
CA LYS A 420 6.23 -20.55 -9.34
C LYS A 420 6.69 -21.80 -10.12
N THR A 421 7.96 -21.88 -10.50
CA THR A 421 8.53 -23.05 -11.20
C THR A 421 8.45 -24.31 -10.34
N TYR A 422 8.55 -24.14 -9.01
CA TYR A 422 8.44 -25.24 -8.04
C TYR A 422 7.04 -25.43 -7.45
N ASN A 423 6.00 -24.78 -8.02
CA ASN A 423 4.62 -24.81 -7.50
C ASN A 423 4.50 -24.39 -6.02
N ALA A 424 5.43 -23.58 -5.54
CA ALA A 424 5.44 -23.09 -4.17
C ALA A 424 4.38 -21.99 -3.98
N SER A 425 3.67 -22.05 -2.87
CA SER A 425 2.76 -21.00 -2.45
C SER A 425 3.55 -19.89 -1.74
N VAL A 426 3.54 -18.69 -2.28
CA VAL A 426 4.16 -17.51 -1.64
C VAL A 426 3.10 -16.82 -0.81
N PRO A 427 3.27 -16.66 0.51
CA PRO A 427 2.32 -15.91 1.31
C PRO A 427 2.31 -14.44 0.89
N ARG A 428 1.16 -13.83 1.03
CA ARG A 428 0.92 -12.42 0.71
C ARG A 428 1.91 -11.50 1.43
N GLU A 429 2.22 -11.81 2.68
CA GLU A 429 3.11 -11.03 3.53
C GLU A 429 4.53 -10.92 2.95
N LEU A 430 5.08 -11.97 2.34
CA LEU A 430 6.37 -11.90 1.65
C LEU A 430 6.32 -11.00 0.41
N VAL A 431 5.22 -11.01 -0.32
CA VAL A 431 5.03 -10.12 -1.46
C VAL A 431 4.96 -8.66 -0.99
N LEU A 432 4.28 -8.41 0.13
CA LEU A 432 4.25 -7.08 0.75
C LEU A 432 5.66 -6.64 1.18
N ILE A 433 6.41 -7.50 1.86
CA ILE A 433 7.79 -7.21 2.28
C ILE A 433 8.65 -6.83 1.08
N ALA A 434 8.62 -7.65 0.02
CA ALA A 434 9.36 -7.38 -1.21
C ALA A 434 9.03 -5.99 -1.79
N LYS A 435 7.74 -5.64 -1.84
CA LYS A 435 7.27 -4.32 -2.27
C LYS A 435 7.83 -3.19 -1.38
N GLN A 436 7.85 -3.39 -0.04
CA GLN A 436 8.34 -2.36 0.86
C GLN A 436 9.86 -2.16 0.75
N LEU A 437 10.63 -3.22 0.54
CA LEU A 437 12.06 -3.12 0.29
C LEU A 437 12.38 -2.26 -0.93
N LEU A 438 11.54 -2.29 -1.99
CA LEU A 438 11.68 -1.39 -3.15
C LEU A 438 11.49 0.09 -2.76
N TYR A 439 10.56 0.40 -1.87
CA TYR A 439 10.38 1.78 -1.39
C TYR A 439 11.55 2.21 -0.50
N ILE A 440 12.01 1.35 0.41
CA ILE A 440 13.19 1.62 1.25
C ILE A 440 14.41 1.88 0.36
N ASP A 441 14.66 1.03 -0.63
CA ASP A 441 15.76 1.20 -1.60
C ASP A 441 15.67 2.54 -2.33
N ARG A 442 14.47 2.91 -2.79
CA ARG A 442 14.27 4.22 -3.44
C ARG A 442 14.63 5.39 -2.53
N TYR A 443 14.19 5.36 -1.26
CA TYR A 443 14.48 6.44 -0.32
C TYR A 443 15.96 6.46 0.07
N THR A 444 16.57 5.29 0.29
CA THR A 444 17.99 5.20 0.62
C THR A 444 18.89 5.71 -0.50
N LYS A 445 18.61 5.36 -1.75
CA LYS A 445 19.37 5.85 -2.93
C LYS A 445 19.39 7.37 -3.05
N HIS A 446 18.30 8.04 -2.66
CA HIS A 446 18.20 9.50 -2.76
C HIS A 446 18.69 10.23 -1.52
N LEU A 447 18.47 9.68 -0.33
CA LEU A 447 18.65 10.40 0.93
C LEU A 447 19.77 9.83 1.82
N ALA A 448 20.16 8.56 1.60
CA ALA A 448 21.11 7.85 2.45
C ALA A 448 21.90 6.81 1.64
N ALA A 449 22.59 7.25 0.58
CA ALA A 449 23.23 6.36 -0.41
C ALA A 449 24.21 5.33 0.19
N ASP A 450 24.86 5.67 1.30
CA ASP A 450 25.80 4.79 2.00
C ASP A 450 25.13 3.89 3.06
N TYR A 451 23.79 3.96 3.21
CA TYR A 451 23.06 3.18 4.19
C TYR A 451 22.70 1.79 3.65
N SER A 452 22.99 0.78 4.45
CA SER A 452 22.55 -0.60 4.22
C SER A 452 21.76 -1.11 5.43
N ILE A 453 20.54 -1.57 5.21
CA ILE A 453 19.67 -2.12 6.26
C ILE A 453 20.28 -3.36 6.94
N THR A 454 21.02 -4.18 6.20
CA THR A 454 21.67 -5.41 6.71
C THR A 454 22.91 -5.14 7.53
N SER A 455 23.51 -3.96 7.41
CA SER A 455 24.68 -3.56 8.21
C SER A 455 24.35 -2.57 9.32
N ASP A 456 23.07 -2.23 9.52
CA ASP A 456 22.67 -1.30 10.58
C ASP A 456 22.83 -1.93 11.96
N PRO A 457 23.71 -1.38 12.83
CA PRO A 457 24.02 -1.97 14.13
C PRO A 457 22.85 -1.96 15.10
N PHE A 458 21.89 -1.05 14.94
CA PHE A 458 20.69 -1.00 15.78
C PHE A 458 19.70 -2.10 15.41
N ILE A 459 19.55 -2.39 14.11
CA ILE A 459 18.72 -3.51 13.66
C ILE A 459 19.32 -4.82 14.13
N ILE A 460 20.64 -5.03 13.93
CA ILE A 460 21.35 -6.23 14.37
C ILE A 460 21.21 -6.41 15.87
N LYS A 461 21.41 -5.35 16.66
CA LYS A 461 21.24 -5.37 18.12
C LYS A 461 19.85 -5.80 18.56
N ASN A 462 18.81 -5.26 17.93
CA ASN A 462 17.43 -5.50 18.36
C ASN A 462 16.89 -6.85 17.86
N VAL A 463 17.32 -7.31 16.69
CA VAL A 463 16.89 -8.60 16.11
C VAL A 463 17.72 -9.76 16.63
N PHE A 464 19.04 -9.58 16.83
CA PHE A 464 20.02 -10.59 17.25
C PHE A 464 20.90 -10.08 18.39
N PRO A 465 20.34 -9.88 19.59
CA PRO A 465 21.05 -9.23 20.69
C PRO A 465 22.29 -10.00 21.18
N GLU A 466 22.26 -11.34 21.13
CA GLU A 466 23.38 -12.18 21.57
C GLU A 466 24.56 -12.08 20.59
N GLU A 467 24.30 -12.16 19.29
CA GLU A 467 25.32 -12.05 18.26
C GLU A 467 25.91 -10.64 18.19
N ALA A 468 25.06 -9.62 18.37
CA ALA A 468 25.53 -8.25 18.45
C ALA A 468 26.45 -8.03 19.65
N ALA A 469 26.10 -8.55 20.83
CA ALA A 469 26.93 -8.47 22.02
C ALA A 469 28.27 -9.18 21.83
N LYS A 470 28.27 -10.37 21.23
CA LYS A 470 29.48 -11.13 20.92
C LYS A 470 30.39 -10.36 19.97
N LYS A 471 29.84 -9.86 18.86
CA LYS A 471 30.59 -9.10 17.84
C LYS A 471 31.15 -7.80 18.42
N ALA A 472 30.40 -7.10 19.27
CA ALA A 472 30.87 -5.90 19.95
C ALA A 472 32.05 -6.21 20.89
N ALA A 473 31.99 -7.32 21.65
CA ALA A 473 33.05 -7.77 22.51
C ALA A 473 34.32 -8.15 21.72
N ASP A 474 34.18 -8.88 20.62
CA ASP A 474 35.29 -9.29 19.74
C ASP A 474 35.99 -8.07 19.11
N LEU A 475 35.27 -7.00 18.83
CA LEU A 475 35.77 -5.75 18.25
C LEU A 475 36.24 -4.75 19.32
N GLY A 476 36.00 -5.01 20.60
CA GLY A 476 36.32 -4.10 21.69
C GLY A 476 35.55 -2.77 21.65
N VAL A 477 34.33 -2.78 21.09
CA VAL A 477 33.45 -1.61 20.98
C VAL A 477 32.22 -1.74 21.87
N ALA A 478 31.66 -0.60 22.28
CA ALA A 478 30.39 -0.60 23.03
C ALA A 478 29.20 -0.95 22.11
N MET A 479 28.20 -1.60 22.67
CA MET A 479 26.92 -1.77 21.98
C MET A 479 26.29 -0.42 21.70
N PRO A 480 25.62 -0.24 20.54
CA PRO A 480 24.88 1.00 20.25
C PRO A 480 23.76 1.19 21.30
N ILE A 481 23.59 2.41 21.76
CA ILE A 481 22.62 2.80 22.79
C ILE A 481 21.31 3.21 22.14
#